data_bfcc6f556ed9aefc5c2bf47dbe5adee3
#
_entry.id   bfcc6f556ed9aefc5c2bf47dbe5adee3
#
_cell.length_a   1.000
_cell.length_b   1.000
_cell.length_c   1.000
_cell.angle_alpha   90.00
_cell.angle_beta   90.00
_cell.angle_gamma   90.00
#
_symmetry.space_group_name_H-M   'P 1'
#
loop_
_entity.id
_entity.type
_entity.pdbx_description
1 polymer ?
#
loop_
_entity_poly.entity_id
_entity_poly.type
_entity_poly.pdbx_seq_one_letter_code
_entity_poly.pdbx_strand_id
1 'polypeptide(L)'
;MKKKRKPRLIRVPITQGLVDAIGQELHFGILGLQSGDNSSDNWKKVGKVIFIVSMTSDGLKKINKQDKVQVDNAVITLEQISNREVDTGIWSATEIEIDALCRGALAAESILPHLDSRELADGYQLFLALASQI
;
A
#
# COMPACT_ATOMS: atom_id res chain seq x y z
N MET A 1 2.01 -36.95 28.79
CA MET A 1 2.43 -35.53 28.82
C MET A 1 1.75 -34.77 27.69
N LYS A 2 0.83 -33.88 28.04
CA LYS A 2 0.13 -33.11 27.01
C LYS A 2 1.04 -31.96 26.53
N LYS A 3 1.38 -31.98 25.23
CA LYS A 3 2.04 -30.85 24.63
C LYS A 3 1.15 -29.61 24.75
N LYS A 4 1.64 -28.56 25.36
CA LYS A 4 0.97 -27.25 25.34
C LYS A 4 0.81 -26.83 23.88
N ARG A 5 -0.43 -26.70 23.40
CA ARG A 5 -0.70 -26.10 22.11
C ARG A 5 -0.26 -24.64 22.16
N LYS A 6 0.55 -24.21 21.19
CA LYS A 6 0.78 -22.78 20.99
C LYS A 6 -0.59 -22.10 20.79
N PRO A 7 -0.87 -20.98 21.51
CA PRO A 7 -2.12 -20.28 21.28
C PRO A 7 -2.22 -19.91 19.79
N ARG A 8 -3.31 -20.29 19.15
CA ARG A 8 -3.60 -19.84 17.79
C ARG A 8 -3.80 -18.33 17.87
N LEU A 9 -2.97 -17.61 17.13
CA LEU A 9 -3.23 -16.20 16.88
C LEU A 9 -4.56 -16.10 16.13
N ILE A 10 -5.57 -15.57 16.79
CA ILE A 10 -6.86 -15.30 16.16
C ILE A 10 -6.61 -14.20 15.13
N ARG A 11 -6.82 -14.52 13.87
CA ARG A 11 -6.74 -13.55 12.80
C ARG A 11 -7.90 -12.57 12.91
N VAL A 12 -7.59 -11.27 12.87
CA VAL A 12 -8.59 -10.19 12.85
C VAL A 12 -8.72 -9.72 11.41
N PRO A 13 -9.78 -10.14 10.69
CA PRO A 13 -9.94 -9.76 9.28
C PRO A 13 -10.19 -8.27 9.14
N ILE A 14 -9.77 -7.73 8.00
CA ILE A 14 -10.07 -6.36 7.62
C ILE A 14 -11.50 -6.35 7.07
N THR A 15 -12.35 -5.50 7.66
CA THR A 15 -13.76 -5.42 7.24
C THR A 15 -13.89 -4.80 5.86
N GLN A 16 -14.97 -5.13 5.15
CA GLN A 16 -15.24 -4.55 3.82
C GLN A 16 -15.36 -3.02 3.90
N GLY A 17 -15.97 -2.48 4.95
CA GLY A 17 -16.06 -1.04 5.14
C GLY A 17 -14.68 -0.38 5.24
N LEU A 18 -13.72 -1.02 5.91
CA LEU A 18 -12.35 -0.52 5.99
C LEU A 18 -11.63 -0.65 4.64
N VAL A 19 -11.82 -1.76 3.93
CA VAL A 19 -11.26 -1.93 2.57
C VAL A 19 -11.77 -0.81 1.65
N ASP A 20 -13.05 -0.50 1.69
CA ASP A 20 -13.64 0.57 0.87
C ASP A 20 -13.06 1.94 1.23
N ALA A 21 -12.91 2.24 2.51
CA ALA A 21 -12.34 3.50 2.98
C ALA A 21 -10.87 3.65 2.54
N ILE A 22 -10.08 2.58 2.65
CA ILE A 22 -8.68 2.56 2.20
C ILE A 22 -8.62 2.75 0.68
N GLY A 23 -9.50 2.08 -0.06
CA GLY A 23 -9.58 2.22 -1.52
C GLY A 23 -9.89 3.64 -1.96
N GLN A 24 -10.82 4.31 -1.30
CA GLN A 24 -11.14 5.71 -1.58
C GLN A 24 -9.91 6.62 -1.36
N GLU A 25 -9.21 6.44 -0.25
CA GLU A 25 -8.01 7.22 0.05
C GLU A 25 -6.90 6.97 -0.99
N LEU A 26 -6.73 5.72 -1.42
CA LEU A 26 -5.80 5.38 -2.50
C LEU A 26 -6.11 6.13 -3.79
N HIS A 27 -7.36 6.10 -4.23
CA HIS A 27 -7.77 6.73 -5.48
C HIS A 27 -7.66 8.26 -5.42
N PHE A 28 -8.00 8.87 -4.28
CA PHE A 28 -7.79 10.30 -4.08
C PHE A 28 -6.31 10.68 -4.13
N GLY A 29 -5.44 9.89 -3.50
CA GLY A 29 -4.00 10.10 -3.56
C GLY A 29 -3.45 10.01 -4.98
N ILE A 30 -3.90 9.04 -5.76
CA ILE A 30 -3.50 8.86 -7.17
C ILE A 30 -3.93 10.07 -8.01
N LEU A 31 -5.18 10.54 -7.83
CA LEU A 31 -5.66 11.74 -8.53
C LEU A 31 -4.83 12.97 -8.18
N GLY A 32 -4.43 13.11 -6.92
CA GLY A 32 -3.55 14.19 -6.48
C GLY A 32 -2.17 14.13 -7.14
N LEU A 33 -1.61 12.94 -7.33
CA LEU A 33 -0.35 12.75 -8.05
C LEU A 33 -0.48 13.04 -9.54
N GLN A 34 -1.64 12.81 -10.12
CA GLN A 34 -1.92 13.16 -11.51
C GLN A 34 -1.86 14.68 -11.73
N SER A 35 -2.41 15.44 -10.78
CA SER A 35 -2.38 16.92 -10.83
C SER A 35 -0.99 17.49 -10.54
N GLY A 36 -0.23 16.81 -9.70
CA GLY A 36 1.08 17.25 -9.24
C GLY A 36 1.01 18.32 -8.14
N ASP A 37 1.92 18.23 -7.16
CA ASP A 37 2.00 19.13 -6.02
C ASP A 37 3.43 19.16 -5.49
N ASN A 38 3.77 20.20 -4.75
CA ASN A 38 5.04 20.27 -4.01
C ASN A 38 4.98 19.59 -2.64
N SER A 39 3.82 19.07 -2.25
CA SER A 39 3.60 18.32 -1.01
C SER A 39 3.69 16.82 -1.25
N SER A 40 4.29 16.10 -0.30
CA SER A 40 4.35 14.64 -0.33
C SER A 40 3.05 13.95 0.12
N ASP A 41 2.01 14.70 0.47
CA ASP A 41 0.80 14.14 1.10
C ASP A 41 0.12 13.08 0.24
N ASN A 42 -0.05 13.33 -1.05
CA ASN A 42 -0.68 12.38 -1.96
C ASN A 42 0.18 11.11 -2.14
N TRP A 43 1.49 11.28 -2.27
CA TRP A 43 2.42 10.16 -2.35
C TRP A 43 2.36 9.31 -1.08
N LYS A 44 2.30 9.94 0.09
CA LYS A 44 2.18 9.23 1.38
C LYS A 44 0.86 8.48 1.51
N LYS A 45 -0.25 9.03 1.05
CA LYS A 45 -1.56 8.35 1.05
C LYS A 45 -1.53 7.05 0.25
N VAL A 46 -0.93 7.09 -0.92
CA VAL A 46 -0.80 5.90 -1.77
C VAL A 46 0.26 4.96 -1.21
N GLY A 47 1.41 5.50 -0.84
CA GLY A 47 2.58 4.74 -0.41
C GLY A 47 2.32 3.90 0.84
N LYS A 48 1.64 4.45 1.84
CA LYS A 48 1.39 3.72 3.09
C LYS A 48 0.61 2.42 2.85
N VAL A 49 -0.33 2.41 1.91
CA VAL A 49 -1.12 1.20 1.60
C VAL A 49 -0.31 0.26 0.72
N ILE A 50 0.24 0.77 -0.36
CA ILE A 50 0.94 -0.04 -1.37
C ILE A 50 2.17 -0.72 -0.76
N PHE A 51 3.01 0.00 -0.01
CA PHE A 51 4.21 -0.59 0.63
C PHE A 51 3.83 -1.64 1.66
N ILE A 52 2.81 -1.39 2.48
CA ILE A 52 2.39 -2.33 3.52
C ILE A 52 1.78 -3.58 2.91
N VAL A 53 0.91 -3.44 1.92
CA VAL A 53 0.32 -4.59 1.23
C VAL A 53 1.41 -5.40 0.53
N SER A 54 2.38 -4.75 -0.10
CA SER A 54 3.51 -5.43 -0.73
C SER A 54 4.29 -6.27 0.28
N MET A 55 4.65 -5.67 1.43
CA MET A 55 5.45 -6.37 2.45
C MET A 55 4.67 -7.50 3.13
N THR A 56 3.43 -7.25 3.54
CA THR A 56 2.65 -8.22 4.32
C THR A 56 2.11 -9.36 3.48
N SER A 57 1.98 -9.18 2.18
CA SER A 57 1.51 -10.20 1.25
C SER A 57 2.57 -11.21 0.84
N ASP A 58 3.85 -10.95 1.10
CA ASP A 58 4.95 -11.83 0.68
C ASP A 58 4.82 -13.26 1.19
N GLY A 59 4.29 -13.46 2.39
CA GLY A 59 4.10 -14.79 2.99
C GLY A 59 2.75 -15.44 2.72
N LEU A 60 1.85 -14.78 2.01
CA LEU A 60 0.49 -15.26 1.80
C LEU A 60 0.41 -16.21 0.61
N LYS A 61 -0.08 -17.44 0.87
CA LYS A 61 -0.23 -18.47 -0.19
C LYS A 61 -1.55 -18.36 -0.96
N LYS A 62 -2.54 -17.66 -0.43
CA LYS A 62 -3.92 -17.63 -0.96
C LYS A 62 -4.25 -16.42 -1.83
N ILE A 63 -3.28 -15.56 -2.11
CA ILE A 63 -3.50 -14.39 -2.96
C ILE A 63 -3.17 -14.72 -4.42
N ASN A 64 -3.83 -14.01 -5.32
CA ASN A 64 -3.54 -14.10 -6.74
C ASN A 64 -2.13 -13.56 -7.02
N LYS A 65 -1.29 -14.34 -7.69
CA LYS A 65 0.08 -13.94 -8.04
C LYS A 65 0.11 -12.69 -8.92
N GLN A 66 -0.90 -12.52 -9.78
CA GLN A 66 -1.00 -11.34 -10.63
C GLN A 66 -1.25 -10.07 -9.81
N ASP A 67 -2.09 -10.15 -8.78
CA ASP A 67 -2.32 -9.03 -7.86
C ASP A 67 -1.01 -8.65 -7.14
N LYS A 68 -0.25 -9.64 -6.68
CA LYS A 68 1.05 -9.39 -6.05
C LYS A 68 2.01 -8.67 -6.99
N VAL A 69 2.08 -9.08 -8.25
CA VAL A 69 2.91 -8.43 -9.27
C VAL A 69 2.48 -6.98 -9.47
N GLN A 70 1.18 -6.70 -9.54
CA GLN A 70 0.68 -5.33 -9.72
C GLN A 70 1.01 -4.44 -8.53
N VAL A 71 0.90 -4.95 -7.30
CA VAL A 71 1.27 -4.19 -6.10
C VAL A 71 2.78 -3.91 -6.09
N ASP A 72 3.60 -4.90 -6.40
CA ASP A 72 5.07 -4.72 -6.44
C ASP A 72 5.49 -3.73 -7.53
N ASN A 73 4.83 -3.73 -8.68
CA ASN A 73 5.06 -2.73 -9.73
C ASN A 73 4.67 -1.33 -9.28
N ALA A 74 3.61 -1.20 -8.49
CA ALA A 74 3.21 0.09 -7.90
C ALA A 74 4.26 0.61 -6.92
N VAL A 75 4.92 -0.27 -6.14
CA VAL A 75 6.05 0.11 -5.28
C VAL A 75 7.17 0.73 -6.11
N ILE A 76 7.56 0.08 -7.21
CA ILE A 76 8.60 0.58 -8.10
C ILE A 76 8.21 1.95 -8.68
N THR A 77 6.95 2.10 -9.06
CA THR A 77 6.41 3.36 -9.59
C THR A 77 6.50 4.48 -8.55
N LEU A 78 6.14 4.21 -7.31
CA LEU A 78 6.26 5.19 -6.21
C LEU A 78 7.71 5.59 -5.97
N GLU A 79 8.64 4.68 -6.06
CA GLU A 79 10.08 4.97 -5.94
C GLU A 79 10.55 5.87 -7.09
N GLN A 80 10.07 5.64 -8.31
CA GLN A 80 10.39 6.48 -9.47
C GLN A 80 9.90 7.92 -9.29
N ILE A 81 8.69 8.08 -8.76
CA ILE A 81 8.11 9.40 -8.46
C ILE A 81 8.95 10.11 -7.41
N SER A 82 9.31 9.42 -6.33
CA SER A 82 10.14 9.96 -5.26
C SER A 82 11.52 10.39 -5.78
N ASN A 83 12.15 9.58 -6.61
CA ASN A 83 13.45 9.89 -7.19
C ASN A 83 13.40 11.12 -8.09
N ARG A 84 12.33 11.26 -8.87
CA ARG A 84 12.14 12.43 -9.74
C ARG A 84 11.92 13.71 -8.92
N GLU A 85 11.21 13.60 -7.79
CA GLU A 85 10.95 14.74 -6.91
C GLU A 85 12.24 15.37 -6.39
N VAL A 86 13.29 14.60 -6.13
CA VAL A 86 14.58 15.12 -5.69
C VAL A 86 15.11 16.18 -6.65
N ASP A 87 14.89 16.00 -7.95
CA ASP A 87 15.36 16.93 -8.98
C ASP A 87 14.36 18.06 -9.29
N THR A 88 13.05 17.78 -9.21
CA THR A 88 12.01 18.70 -9.65
C THR A 88 11.33 19.47 -8.54
N GLY A 89 11.36 18.95 -7.30
CA GLY A 89 10.60 19.48 -6.17
C GLY A 89 9.10 19.23 -6.25
N ILE A 90 8.65 18.42 -7.22
CA ILE A 90 7.23 18.18 -7.49
C ILE A 90 6.93 16.69 -7.39
N TRP A 91 5.88 16.37 -6.62
CA TRP A 91 5.33 15.03 -6.51
C TRP A 91 4.24 14.87 -7.57
N SER A 92 4.63 14.36 -8.72
CA SER A 92 3.71 14.13 -9.83
C SER A 92 3.99 12.81 -10.51
N ALA A 93 2.94 12.20 -11.07
CA ALA A 93 3.03 10.95 -11.81
C ALA A 93 2.71 11.19 -13.29
N THR A 94 3.45 10.50 -14.14
CA THR A 94 3.15 10.44 -15.58
C THR A 94 1.90 9.58 -15.82
N GLU A 95 1.35 9.66 -17.02
CA GLU A 95 0.17 8.87 -17.41
C GLU A 95 0.41 7.35 -17.25
N ILE A 96 1.58 6.87 -17.64
CA ILE A 96 1.97 5.45 -17.47
C ILE A 96 2.07 5.10 -15.99
N GLU A 97 2.62 5.98 -15.17
CA GLU A 97 2.72 5.77 -13.73
C GLU A 97 1.36 5.76 -13.06
N ILE A 98 0.46 6.65 -13.44
CA ILE A 98 -0.93 6.66 -12.95
C ILE A 98 -1.61 5.32 -13.26
N ASP A 99 -1.46 4.80 -14.47
CA ASP A 99 -2.02 3.51 -14.84
C ASP A 99 -1.46 2.38 -13.95
N ALA A 100 -0.15 2.35 -13.73
CA ALA A 100 0.47 1.37 -12.85
C ALA A 100 -0.01 1.49 -11.40
N LEU A 101 -0.18 2.71 -10.88
CA LEU A 101 -0.71 2.93 -9.53
C LEU A 101 -2.17 2.50 -9.41
N CYS A 102 -3.00 2.76 -10.42
CA CYS A 102 -4.40 2.32 -10.42
C CYS A 102 -4.50 0.78 -10.41
N ARG A 103 -3.69 0.09 -11.20
CA ARG A 103 -3.63 -1.37 -11.19
C ARG A 103 -3.18 -1.90 -9.83
N GLY A 104 -2.16 -1.28 -9.24
CA GLY A 104 -1.68 -1.63 -7.91
C GLY A 104 -2.74 -1.39 -6.84
N ALA A 105 -3.50 -0.31 -6.93
CA ALA A 105 -4.58 -0.01 -5.99
C ALA A 105 -5.70 -1.06 -6.05
N LEU A 106 -6.13 -1.43 -7.24
CA LEU A 106 -7.15 -2.49 -7.42
C LEU A 106 -6.65 -3.83 -6.88
N ALA A 107 -5.39 -4.16 -7.16
CA ALA A 107 -4.77 -5.38 -6.63
C ALA A 107 -4.66 -5.34 -5.11
N ALA A 108 -4.29 -4.21 -4.52
CA ALA A 108 -4.23 -4.02 -3.07
C ALA A 108 -5.61 -4.21 -2.42
N GLU A 109 -6.66 -3.66 -3.00
CA GLU A 109 -8.04 -3.86 -2.52
C GLU A 109 -8.42 -5.35 -2.52
N SER A 110 -7.99 -6.10 -3.52
CA SER A 110 -8.21 -7.54 -3.61
C SER A 110 -7.43 -8.32 -2.55
N ILE A 111 -6.24 -7.87 -2.18
CA ILE A 111 -5.38 -8.52 -1.18
C ILE A 111 -5.80 -8.19 0.26
N LEU A 112 -6.24 -6.95 0.51
CA LEU A 112 -6.54 -6.44 1.86
C LEU A 112 -7.42 -7.38 2.69
N PRO A 113 -8.50 -7.99 2.16
CA PRO A 113 -9.33 -8.92 2.95
C PRO A 113 -8.60 -10.15 3.48
N HIS A 114 -7.44 -10.48 2.90
CA HIS A 114 -6.62 -11.63 3.30
C HIS A 114 -5.56 -11.28 4.35
N LEU A 115 -5.43 -10.01 4.71
CA LEU A 115 -4.47 -9.53 5.69
C LEU A 115 -5.07 -9.48 7.10
N ASP A 116 -4.20 -9.53 8.11
CA ASP A 116 -4.59 -9.30 9.50
C ASP A 116 -4.60 -7.78 9.77
N SER A 117 -5.67 -7.28 10.41
CA SER A 117 -5.81 -5.85 10.69
C SER A 117 -4.72 -5.31 11.63
N ARG A 118 -4.16 -6.16 12.50
CA ARG A 118 -3.07 -5.78 13.40
C ARG A 118 -1.76 -5.60 12.63
N GLU A 119 -1.48 -6.47 11.67
CA GLU A 119 -0.32 -6.33 10.79
C GLU A 119 -0.42 -5.06 9.94
N LEU A 120 -1.62 -4.74 9.47
CA LEU A 120 -1.88 -3.52 8.73
C LEU A 120 -1.61 -2.29 9.60
N ALA A 121 -2.11 -2.27 10.84
CA ALA A 121 -1.92 -1.17 11.78
C ALA A 121 -0.44 -1.00 12.14
N ASP A 122 0.27 -2.08 12.43
CA ASP A 122 1.71 -2.06 12.73
C ASP A 122 2.52 -1.54 11.54
N GLY A 123 2.17 -1.97 10.34
CA GLY A 123 2.78 -1.50 9.11
C GLY A 123 2.58 -0.01 8.88
N TYR A 124 1.39 0.51 9.17
CA TYR A 124 1.10 1.94 9.07
C TYR A 124 1.95 2.76 10.03
N GLN A 125 2.11 2.30 11.27
CA GLN A 125 2.98 2.98 12.24
C GLN A 125 4.43 3.03 11.76
N LEU A 126 4.93 1.92 11.25
CA LEU A 126 6.29 1.85 10.70
C LEU A 126 6.44 2.80 9.49
N PHE A 127 5.48 2.80 8.57
CA PHE A 127 5.52 3.68 7.40
C PHE A 127 5.53 5.15 7.82
N LEU A 128 4.67 5.54 8.75
CA LEU A 128 4.60 6.93 9.24
C LEU A 128 5.92 7.36 9.88
N ALA A 129 6.56 6.48 10.64
CA ALA A 129 7.86 6.75 11.25
C ALA A 129 8.95 7.00 10.19
N LEU A 130 8.99 6.18 9.14
CA LEU A 130 9.95 6.32 8.04
C LEU A 130 9.63 7.54 7.17
N ALA A 131 8.36 7.77 6.87
CA ALA A 131 7.91 8.86 6.00
C ALA A 131 8.02 10.24 6.66
N SER A 132 8.12 10.32 7.98
CA SER A 132 8.27 11.60 8.68
C SER A 132 9.56 12.34 8.32
N GLN A 133 10.49 11.65 7.67
CA GLN A 133 11.76 12.23 7.19
C GLN A 133 11.65 12.84 5.78
N ILE A 134 10.51 12.72 5.14
CA ILE A 134 10.30 13.24 3.79
C ILE A 134 9.76 14.68 3.81
#